data_6f1bbcb80ce5b6b66013bc8b9f404260
#
_entry.id   6f1bbcb80ce5b6b66013bc8b9f404260
#
_cell.length_a   1.000
_cell.length_b   1.000
_cell.length_c   1.000
_cell.angle_alpha   90.00
_cell.angle_beta   90.00
_cell.angle_gamma   90.00
#
_symmetry.space_group_name_H-M   'P 1'
#
loop_
_entity.id
_entity.type
_entity.pdbx_description
1 polymer ?
#
loop_
_entity_poly.entity_id
_entity_poly.type
_entity_poly.pdbx_seq_one_letter_code
_entity_poly.pdbx_strand_id
1 'polypeptide(L)'
;MQLAFEATQQLWLTVWHVLPWLTGLAVVFTGLSWLSPCNGGKPWWEKRGLLTDLGYWIAVPIFTRYLRIWVTVFLTMWLFDMSDGQQIADFYLNGHGPIATLPLWVQGLIYLVASDFVLYWIHRGFHRGALWKYHAIHHAPKEVEWLSAARFHPVNLVLGTAAVDIAFLLAGISPNIFIVIGPFTIITSCMVHANLNWTFGPLRHVLVSPVFHRWHHSRDMAGRNFASTFALWDVIFGTYYMPKGALPEQYGIDDDAMPEGMWAQTIYPLIQREDGAPRPAVQSAA
;
A
#
# COMPACT_ATOMS: atom_id res chain seq x y z
N MET A 1 -31.23 4.12 -14.07
CA MET A 1 -31.63 3.07 -13.11
C MET A 1 -30.71 1.86 -13.15
N GLN A 2 -30.44 1.26 -14.30
CA GLN A 2 -29.59 0.04 -14.44
C GLN A 2 -28.15 0.26 -13.90
N LEU A 3 -27.47 1.35 -14.29
CA LEU A 3 -26.13 1.68 -13.78
C LEU A 3 -26.07 1.86 -12.26
N ALA A 4 -27.10 2.46 -11.67
CA ALA A 4 -27.17 2.60 -10.21
C ALA A 4 -27.37 1.26 -9.51
N PHE A 5 -28.17 0.37 -10.08
CA PHE A 5 -28.37 -0.99 -9.58
C PHE A 5 -27.06 -1.80 -9.64
N GLU A 6 -26.37 -1.77 -10.77
CA GLU A 6 -25.09 -2.44 -10.96
C GLU A 6 -24.02 -1.92 -9.99
N ALA A 7 -23.93 -0.60 -9.80
CA ALA A 7 -23.02 0.00 -8.84
C ALA A 7 -23.33 -0.45 -7.40
N THR A 8 -24.60 -0.50 -7.01
CA THR A 8 -25.03 -0.98 -5.70
C THR A 8 -24.69 -2.45 -5.50
N GLN A 9 -24.91 -3.27 -6.52
CA GLN A 9 -24.57 -4.69 -6.48
C GLN A 9 -23.05 -4.91 -6.34
N GLN A 10 -22.23 -4.16 -7.08
CA GLN A 10 -20.77 -4.23 -6.96
C GLN A 10 -20.27 -3.79 -5.58
N LEU A 11 -20.85 -2.72 -5.04
CA LEU A 11 -20.55 -2.28 -3.67
C LEU A 11 -20.88 -3.38 -2.65
N TRP A 12 -22.06 -3.97 -2.76
CA TRP A 12 -22.51 -5.06 -1.87
C TRP A 12 -21.58 -6.27 -1.95
N LEU A 13 -21.22 -6.71 -3.15
CA LEU A 13 -20.29 -7.82 -3.35
C LEU A 13 -18.91 -7.49 -2.76
N THR A 14 -18.42 -6.25 -2.92
CA THR A 14 -17.15 -5.83 -2.35
C THR A 14 -17.18 -5.90 -0.81
N VAL A 15 -18.24 -5.40 -0.19
CA VAL A 15 -18.41 -5.47 1.27
C VAL A 15 -18.40 -6.92 1.75
N TRP A 16 -19.14 -7.81 1.08
CA TRP A 16 -19.16 -9.23 1.43
C TRP A 16 -17.81 -9.92 1.30
N HIS A 17 -16.99 -9.52 0.35
CA HIS A 17 -15.64 -10.07 0.20
C HIS A 17 -14.64 -9.47 1.20
N VAL A 18 -14.76 -8.19 1.51
CA VAL A 18 -13.82 -7.49 2.40
C VAL A 18 -14.12 -7.76 3.89
N LEU A 19 -15.39 -7.92 4.27
CA LEU A 19 -15.80 -8.06 5.66
C LEU A 19 -15.17 -9.27 6.40
N PRO A 20 -15.12 -10.49 5.84
CA PRO A 20 -14.46 -11.63 6.49
C PRO A 20 -12.97 -11.37 6.73
N TRP A 21 -12.28 -10.74 5.75
CA TRP A 21 -10.88 -10.35 5.89
C TRP A 21 -10.69 -9.35 7.02
N LEU A 22 -11.47 -8.27 7.04
CA LEU A 22 -11.43 -7.28 8.11
C LEU A 22 -11.68 -7.89 9.48
N THR A 23 -12.67 -8.79 9.59
CA THR A 23 -12.97 -9.47 10.85
C THR A 23 -11.80 -10.35 11.30
N GLY A 24 -11.23 -11.16 10.40
CA GLY A 24 -10.08 -12.01 10.72
C GLY A 24 -8.85 -11.18 11.12
N LEU A 25 -8.53 -10.14 10.37
CA LEU A 25 -7.42 -9.23 10.68
C LEU A 25 -7.64 -8.50 12.01
N ALA A 26 -8.88 -8.05 12.28
CA ALA A 26 -9.24 -7.41 13.55
C ALA A 26 -8.97 -8.33 14.75
N VAL A 27 -9.39 -9.59 14.69
CA VAL A 27 -9.14 -10.57 15.75
C VAL A 27 -7.65 -10.80 15.94
N VAL A 28 -6.93 -11.05 14.86
CA VAL A 28 -5.49 -11.35 14.89
C VAL A 28 -4.70 -10.16 15.42
N PHE A 29 -4.85 -8.97 14.82
CA PHE A 29 -4.05 -7.81 15.22
C PHE A 29 -4.46 -7.23 16.57
N THR A 30 -5.70 -7.41 17.04
CA THR A 30 -6.07 -7.11 18.42
C THR A 30 -5.29 -7.98 19.39
N GLY A 31 -5.31 -9.30 19.21
CA GLY A 31 -4.61 -10.23 20.08
C GLY A 31 -3.09 -9.97 20.10
N LEU A 32 -2.49 -9.80 18.92
CA LEU A 32 -1.06 -9.51 18.80
C LEU A 32 -0.65 -8.17 19.42
N SER A 33 -1.45 -7.12 19.23
CA SER A 33 -1.18 -5.79 19.81
C SER A 33 -1.31 -5.79 21.33
N TRP A 34 -2.17 -6.62 21.92
CA TRP A 34 -2.21 -6.79 23.36
C TRP A 34 -0.99 -7.52 23.93
N LEU A 35 -0.49 -8.50 23.18
CA LEU A 35 0.68 -9.29 23.61
C LEU A 35 2.01 -8.55 23.43
N SER A 36 2.11 -7.67 22.42
CA SER A 36 3.39 -7.07 22.04
C SER A 36 3.22 -5.65 21.46
N PRO A 37 2.66 -4.68 22.22
CA PRO A 37 2.42 -3.35 21.71
C PRO A 37 3.71 -2.56 21.47
N CYS A 38 3.75 -1.78 20.39
CA CYS A 38 4.81 -0.79 20.15
C CYS A 38 4.60 0.44 21.04
N ASN A 39 3.38 0.94 21.06
CA ASN A 39 3.01 2.11 21.86
C ASN A 39 1.83 1.74 22.78
N GLY A 40 1.82 2.30 23.99
CA GLY A 40 0.65 2.29 24.85
C GLY A 40 -0.47 3.16 24.26
N GLY A 41 -1.69 3.01 24.77
CA GLY A 41 -2.79 3.88 24.36
C GLY A 41 -4.11 3.15 24.15
N LYS A 42 -5.00 3.78 23.38
CA LYS A 42 -6.34 3.27 23.09
C LYS A 42 -6.30 2.11 22.10
N PRO A 43 -7.27 1.21 22.22
CA PRO A 43 -7.43 0.17 21.21
C PRO A 43 -7.77 0.78 19.84
N TRP A 44 -7.42 0.07 18.74
CA TRP A 44 -7.59 0.57 17.36
C TRP A 44 -9.02 1.01 17.02
N TRP A 45 -10.04 0.45 17.67
CA TRP A 45 -11.45 0.83 17.44
C TRP A 45 -11.89 2.14 18.10
N GLU A 46 -11.07 2.69 18.99
CA GLU A 46 -11.28 4.00 19.62
C GLU A 46 -10.44 5.12 19.00
N LYS A 47 -9.63 4.79 17.99
CA LYS A 47 -8.73 5.77 17.36
C LYS A 47 -9.51 6.78 16.50
N ARG A 48 -8.94 7.96 16.36
CA ARG A 48 -9.44 8.96 15.41
C ARG A 48 -9.32 8.46 13.98
N GLY A 49 -10.35 8.74 13.17
CA GLY A 49 -10.36 8.40 11.74
C GLY A 49 -10.68 6.95 11.42
N LEU A 50 -11.25 6.17 12.34
CA LEU A 50 -11.71 4.80 12.09
C LEU A 50 -12.66 4.71 10.87
N LEU A 51 -13.65 5.60 10.78
CA LEU A 51 -14.59 5.62 9.65
C LEU A 51 -13.89 6.01 8.35
N THR A 52 -12.87 6.87 8.42
CA THR A 52 -12.03 7.21 7.28
C THR A 52 -11.29 5.98 6.76
N ASP A 53 -10.66 5.20 7.65
CA ASP A 53 -9.97 3.97 7.29
C ASP A 53 -10.91 2.94 6.66
N LEU A 54 -12.08 2.72 7.27
CA LEU A 54 -13.10 1.81 6.72
C LEU A 54 -13.56 2.25 5.32
N GLY A 55 -13.69 3.56 5.08
CA GLY A 55 -13.98 4.10 3.76
C GLY A 55 -12.92 3.71 2.73
N TYR A 56 -11.63 3.82 3.07
CA TYR A 56 -10.54 3.39 2.19
C TYR A 56 -10.52 1.87 1.96
N TRP A 57 -10.84 1.05 2.95
CA TRP A 57 -10.95 -0.41 2.80
C TRP A 57 -12.05 -0.84 1.83
N ILE A 58 -13.06 -0.01 1.62
CA ILE A 58 -14.11 -0.24 0.61
C ILE A 58 -13.70 0.35 -0.74
N ALA A 59 -13.24 1.61 -0.76
CA ALA A 59 -12.99 2.34 -2.00
C ALA A 59 -11.75 1.84 -2.76
N VAL A 60 -10.66 1.54 -2.06
CA VAL A 60 -9.37 1.15 -2.68
C VAL A 60 -9.48 -0.17 -3.46
N PRO A 61 -10.07 -1.26 -2.96
CA PRO A 61 -10.24 -2.48 -3.73
C PRO A 61 -11.08 -2.30 -5.00
N ILE A 62 -12.15 -1.48 -4.92
CA ILE A 62 -12.99 -1.16 -6.08
C ILE A 62 -12.16 -0.41 -7.12
N PHE A 63 -11.50 0.67 -6.71
CA PHE A 63 -10.70 1.50 -7.60
C PHE A 63 -9.56 0.70 -8.27
N THR A 64 -8.79 -0.05 -7.49
CA THR A 64 -7.66 -0.82 -8.00
C THR A 64 -8.08 -1.94 -8.92
N ARG A 65 -9.23 -2.60 -8.67
CA ARG A 65 -9.79 -3.61 -9.57
C ARG A 65 -10.04 -3.03 -10.97
N TYR A 66 -10.77 -1.92 -11.06
CA TYR A 66 -11.07 -1.31 -12.35
C TYR A 66 -9.81 -0.74 -13.01
N LEU A 67 -8.92 -0.11 -12.24
CA LEU A 67 -7.64 0.38 -12.75
C LEU A 67 -6.83 -0.75 -13.42
N ARG A 68 -6.71 -1.90 -12.76
CA ARG A 68 -6.00 -3.07 -13.31
C ARG A 68 -6.61 -3.59 -14.59
N ILE A 69 -7.94 -3.71 -14.63
CA ILE A 69 -8.65 -4.13 -15.85
C ILE A 69 -8.33 -3.15 -16.99
N TRP A 70 -8.48 -1.85 -16.77
CA TRP A 70 -8.20 -0.84 -17.78
C TRP A 70 -6.75 -0.84 -18.25
N VAL A 71 -5.80 -0.87 -17.32
CA VAL A 71 -4.36 -0.91 -17.64
C VAL A 71 -4.04 -2.15 -18.46
N THR A 72 -4.50 -3.32 -18.01
CA THR A 72 -4.24 -4.59 -18.71
C THR A 72 -4.83 -4.60 -20.11
N VAL A 73 -6.12 -4.30 -20.24
CA VAL A 73 -6.81 -4.34 -21.55
C VAL A 73 -6.17 -3.34 -22.51
N PHE A 74 -6.04 -2.07 -22.09
CA PHE A 74 -5.47 -1.01 -22.94
C PHE A 74 -4.04 -1.35 -23.40
N LEU A 75 -3.19 -1.79 -22.48
CA LEU A 75 -1.80 -2.09 -22.82
C LEU A 75 -1.67 -3.36 -23.67
N THR A 76 -2.49 -4.37 -23.45
CA THR A 76 -2.50 -5.58 -24.29
C THR A 76 -2.93 -5.22 -25.70
N MET A 77 -3.96 -4.41 -25.87
CA MET A 77 -4.37 -3.90 -27.17
C MET A 77 -3.27 -3.09 -27.86
N TRP A 78 -2.64 -2.18 -27.12
CA TRP A 78 -1.66 -1.25 -27.71
C TRP A 78 -0.29 -1.87 -27.96
N LEU A 79 0.23 -2.70 -27.05
CA LEU A 79 1.59 -3.26 -27.15
C LEU A 79 1.65 -4.55 -27.95
N PHE A 80 0.57 -5.34 -27.95
CA PHE A 80 0.53 -6.66 -28.56
C PHE A 80 -0.44 -6.73 -29.76
N ASP A 81 -1.03 -5.62 -30.17
CA ASP A 81 -1.95 -5.48 -31.30
C ASP A 81 -3.14 -6.46 -31.24
N MET A 82 -3.65 -6.69 -30.04
CA MET A 82 -4.80 -7.57 -29.79
C MET A 82 -6.08 -6.78 -29.66
N SER A 83 -7.15 -7.17 -30.38
CA SER A 83 -8.45 -6.48 -30.34
C SER A 83 -9.61 -7.40 -29.91
N ASP A 84 -9.41 -8.71 -29.92
CA ASP A 84 -10.39 -9.69 -29.48
C ASP A 84 -10.35 -9.88 -27.96
N GLY A 85 -11.50 -9.73 -27.28
CA GLY A 85 -11.58 -9.80 -25.83
C GLY A 85 -11.21 -11.16 -25.25
N GLN A 86 -11.51 -12.27 -25.96
CA GLN A 86 -11.14 -13.60 -25.52
C GLN A 86 -9.62 -13.82 -25.64
N GLN A 87 -9.02 -13.37 -26.74
CA GLN A 87 -7.57 -13.43 -26.92
C GLN A 87 -6.84 -12.62 -25.83
N ILE A 88 -7.32 -11.41 -25.50
CA ILE A 88 -6.76 -10.58 -24.42
C ILE A 88 -6.87 -11.31 -23.08
N ALA A 89 -8.02 -11.91 -22.78
CA ALA A 89 -8.22 -12.64 -21.54
C ALA A 89 -7.30 -13.85 -21.43
N ASP A 90 -7.20 -14.66 -22.49
CA ASP A 90 -6.35 -15.84 -22.52
C ASP A 90 -4.86 -15.48 -22.43
N PHE A 91 -4.42 -14.45 -23.14
CA PHE A 91 -3.06 -13.94 -23.08
C PHE A 91 -2.67 -13.47 -21.68
N TYR A 92 -3.56 -12.72 -21.03
CA TYR A 92 -3.33 -12.22 -19.69
C TYR A 92 -3.37 -13.36 -18.65
N LEU A 93 -4.38 -14.22 -18.69
CA LEU A 93 -4.55 -15.27 -17.67
C LEU A 93 -3.46 -16.34 -17.73
N ASN A 94 -3.00 -16.70 -18.92
CA ASN A 94 -1.97 -17.73 -19.07
C ASN A 94 -0.56 -17.17 -18.88
N GLY A 95 -0.39 -15.85 -19.02
CA GLY A 95 0.92 -15.20 -19.14
C GLY A 95 1.57 -15.53 -20.48
N HIS A 96 2.76 -15.04 -20.71
CA HIS A 96 3.49 -15.25 -21.96
C HIS A 96 5.01 -15.22 -21.78
N GLY A 97 5.75 -15.69 -22.77
CA GLY A 97 7.22 -15.69 -22.76
C GLY A 97 7.84 -16.66 -21.74
N PRO A 98 9.16 -16.54 -21.51
CA PRO A 98 9.92 -17.52 -20.72
C PRO A 98 9.48 -17.61 -19.25
N ILE A 99 9.07 -16.49 -18.65
CA ILE A 99 8.71 -16.47 -17.22
C ILE A 99 7.41 -17.25 -16.98
N ALA A 100 6.45 -17.19 -17.92
CA ALA A 100 5.19 -17.93 -17.81
C ALA A 100 5.38 -19.46 -17.78
N THR A 101 6.50 -19.97 -18.29
CA THR A 101 6.81 -21.40 -18.26
C THR A 101 7.38 -21.89 -16.94
N LEU A 102 7.77 -20.97 -16.05
CA LEU A 102 8.32 -21.32 -14.73
C LEU A 102 7.21 -21.78 -13.77
N PRO A 103 7.55 -22.59 -12.76
CA PRO A 103 6.61 -22.92 -11.70
C PRO A 103 6.01 -21.67 -11.05
N LEU A 104 4.74 -21.71 -10.68
CA LEU A 104 3.99 -20.55 -10.17
C LEU A 104 4.65 -19.91 -8.94
N TRP A 105 5.26 -20.69 -8.06
CA TRP A 105 5.98 -20.16 -6.90
C TRP A 105 7.23 -19.37 -7.30
N VAL A 106 7.92 -19.73 -8.37
CA VAL A 106 9.07 -18.97 -8.91
C VAL A 106 8.59 -17.65 -9.50
N GLN A 107 7.52 -17.67 -10.29
CA GLN A 107 6.88 -16.46 -10.80
C GLN A 107 6.48 -15.54 -9.64
N GLY A 108 5.90 -16.10 -8.56
CA GLY A 108 5.54 -15.36 -7.36
C GLY A 108 6.73 -14.71 -6.64
N LEU A 109 7.88 -15.40 -6.55
CA LEU A 109 9.10 -14.82 -5.98
C LEU A 109 9.66 -13.69 -6.86
N ILE A 110 9.72 -13.89 -8.18
CA ILE A 110 10.13 -12.86 -9.12
C ILE A 110 9.21 -11.64 -8.98
N TYR A 111 7.89 -11.90 -8.94
CA TYR A 111 6.90 -10.85 -8.72
C TYR A 111 7.20 -10.08 -7.43
N LEU A 112 7.29 -10.77 -6.29
CA LEU A 112 7.45 -10.15 -4.98
C LEU A 112 8.70 -9.27 -4.90
N VAL A 113 9.83 -9.77 -5.40
CA VAL A 113 11.11 -9.03 -5.38
C VAL A 113 11.06 -7.82 -6.33
N ALA A 114 10.60 -8.03 -7.57
CA ALA A 114 10.60 -6.97 -8.57
C ALA A 114 9.55 -5.89 -8.27
N SER A 115 8.34 -6.27 -7.82
CA SER A 115 7.33 -5.29 -7.42
C SER A 115 7.77 -4.44 -6.24
N ASP A 116 8.37 -5.05 -5.22
CA ASP A 116 8.85 -4.32 -4.05
C ASP A 116 9.98 -3.35 -4.42
N PHE A 117 10.87 -3.74 -5.35
CA PHE A 117 11.90 -2.85 -5.89
C PHE A 117 11.31 -1.65 -6.64
N VAL A 118 10.33 -1.87 -7.51
CA VAL A 118 9.63 -0.79 -8.23
C VAL A 118 8.90 0.12 -7.26
N LEU A 119 8.16 -0.47 -6.32
CA LEU A 119 7.40 0.28 -5.31
C LEU A 119 8.31 1.06 -4.36
N TYR A 120 9.50 0.56 -4.02
CA TYR A 120 10.50 1.31 -3.25
C TYR A 120 10.83 2.66 -3.92
N TRP A 121 11.11 2.67 -5.23
CA TRP A 121 11.45 3.90 -5.95
C TRP A 121 10.26 4.83 -6.10
N ILE A 122 9.08 4.31 -6.37
CA ILE A 122 7.84 5.08 -6.44
C ILE A 122 7.54 5.70 -5.09
N HIS A 123 7.61 4.93 -4.01
CA HIS A 123 7.37 5.38 -2.65
C HIS A 123 8.36 6.48 -2.24
N ARG A 124 9.66 6.26 -2.52
CA ARG A 124 10.69 7.27 -2.32
C ARG A 124 10.43 8.55 -3.13
N GLY A 125 9.87 8.41 -4.32
CA GLY A 125 9.44 9.54 -5.17
C GLY A 125 8.26 10.30 -4.55
N PHE A 126 7.30 9.61 -3.97
CA PHE A 126 6.16 10.22 -3.28
C PHE A 126 6.55 11.06 -2.06
N HIS A 127 7.67 10.75 -1.42
CA HIS A 127 8.21 11.58 -0.33
C HIS A 127 8.93 12.85 -0.80
N ARG A 128 8.81 13.22 -2.09
CA ARG A 128 9.51 14.37 -2.68
C ARG A 128 8.57 15.28 -3.47
N GLY A 129 8.81 16.58 -3.36
CA GLY A 129 8.18 17.60 -4.20
C GLY A 129 6.65 17.51 -4.23
N ALA A 130 6.08 17.73 -5.41
CA ALA A 130 4.63 17.80 -5.61
C ALA A 130 3.87 16.48 -5.38
N LEU A 131 4.55 15.33 -5.34
CA LEU A 131 3.91 14.04 -5.10
C LEU A 131 3.57 13.82 -3.63
N TRP A 132 4.29 14.48 -2.72
CA TRP A 132 4.07 14.35 -1.27
C TRP A 132 2.63 14.63 -0.86
N LYS A 133 1.99 15.65 -1.41
CA LYS A 133 0.61 16.01 -1.04
C LYS A 133 -0.41 14.88 -1.21
N TYR A 134 -0.16 13.97 -2.16
CA TYR A 134 -0.99 12.78 -2.37
C TYR A 134 -0.66 11.66 -1.38
N HIS A 135 0.61 11.55 -0.97
CA HIS A 135 1.08 10.53 -0.04
C HIS A 135 0.91 10.95 1.42
N ALA A 136 0.84 12.24 1.70
CA ALA A 136 0.58 12.79 3.02
C ALA A 136 -0.70 12.23 3.67
N ILE A 137 -1.69 11.84 2.86
CA ILE A 137 -2.92 11.15 3.33
C ILE A 137 -2.58 9.84 4.05
N HIS A 138 -1.62 9.09 3.51
CA HIS A 138 -1.14 7.84 4.12
C HIS A 138 -0.42 8.08 5.44
N HIS A 139 0.29 9.20 5.55
CA HIS A 139 1.01 9.62 6.75
C HIS A 139 0.16 10.44 7.74
N ALA A 140 -1.06 10.83 7.38
CA ALA A 140 -1.91 11.67 8.22
C ALA A 140 -2.37 11.05 9.56
N PRO A 141 -2.50 9.72 9.73
CA PRO A 141 -2.90 9.13 11.01
C PRO A 141 -1.92 9.49 12.13
N LYS A 142 -2.43 10.12 13.20
CA LYS A 142 -1.68 10.38 14.45
C LYS A 142 -1.56 9.12 15.32
N GLU A 143 -2.34 8.11 15.02
CA GLU A 143 -2.35 6.78 15.65
C GLU A 143 -2.32 5.75 14.51
N VAL A 144 -1.12 5.24 14.20
CA VAL A 144 -0.92 4.27 13.11
C VAL A 144 -1.36 2.89 13.59
N GLU A 145 -2.27 2.29 12.85
CA GLU A 145 -2.85 0.98 13.14
C GLU A 145 -3.00 0.16 11.85
N TRP A 146 -3.20 -1.13 11.97
CA TRP A 146 -3.34 -2.04 10.84
C TRP A 146 -4.39 -1.59 9.79
N LEU A 147 -5.47 -0.93 10.23
CA LEU A 147 -6.50 -0.36 9.35
C LEU A 147 -5.98 0.79 8.50
N SER A 148 -4.97 1.55 8.97
CA SER A 148 -4.41 2.69 8.22
C SER A 148 -3.68 2.25 6.96
N ALA A 149 -3.36 0.97 6.82
CA ALA A 149 -2.69 0.39 5.67
C ALA A 149 -3.39 0.65 4.33
N ALA A 150 -4.71 0.88 4.34
CA ALA A 150 -5.49 1.11 3.12
C ALA A 150 -5.59 2.59 2.70
N ARG A 151 -5.07 3.56 3.48
CA ARG A 151 -5.16 4.99 3.15
C ARG A 151 -4.27 5.36 1.98
N PHE A 152 -4.81 5.36 0.77
CA PHE A 152 -4.09 5.80 -0.42
C PHE A 152 -4.93 6.73 -1.28
N HIS A 153 -4.33 7.84 -1.71
CA HIS A 153 -4.91 8.69 -2.74
C HIS A 153 -4.92 7.95 -4.09
N PRO A 154 -5.94 8.17 -4.97
CA PRO A 154 -5.97 7.57 -6.31
C PRO A 154 -4.66 7.75 -7.11
N VAL A 155 -3.96 8.87 -7.00
CA VAL A 155 -2.66 9.10 -7.66
C VAL A 155 -1.60 8.10 -7.20
N ASN A 156 -1.55 7.76 -5.90
CA ASN A 156 -0.65 6.70 -5.40
C ASN A 156 -0.99 5.35 -6.05
N LEU A 157 -2.30 5.04 -6.12
CA LEU A 157 -2.76 3.77 -6.67
C LEU A 157 -2.49 3.69 -8.18
N VAL A 158 -2.71 4.78 -8.92
CA VAL A 158 -2.41 4.82 -10.36
C VAL A 158 -0.92 4.60 -10.61
N LEU A 159 -0.05 5.40 -9.97
CA LEU A 159 1.40 5.30 -10.22
C LEU A 159 1.98 3.97 -9.70
N GLY A 160 1.59 3.52 -8.51
CA GLY A 160 2.08 2.27 -7.94
C GLY A 160 1.56 1.04 -8.66
N THR A 161 0.23 0.92 -8.78
CA THR A 161 -0.41 -0.26 -9.38
C THR A 161 -0.11 -0.36 -10.87
N ALA A 162 -0.25 0.75 -11.63
CA ALA A 162 -0.01 0.72 -13.06
C ALA A 162 1.46 0.39 -13.39
N ALA A 163 2.43 0.96 -12.67
CA ALA A 163 3.84 0.65 -12.92
C ALA A 163 4.16 -0.82 -12.69
N VAL A 164 3.62 -1.40 -11.62
CA VAL A 164 3.78 -2.82 -11.31
C VAL A 164 3.07 -3.67 -12.36
N ASP A 165 1.81 -3.39 -12.69
CA ASP A 165 1.04 -4.18 -13.65
C ASP A 165 1.63 -4.11 -15.07
N ILE A 166 2.16 -2.94 -15.49
CA ILE A 166 2.89 -2.78 -16.76
C ILE A 166 4.15 -3.69 -16.76
N ALA A 167 4.95 -3.62 -15.70
CA ALA A 167 6.16 -4.43 -15.61
C ALA A 167 5.85 -5.94 -15.71
N PHE A 168 4.76 -6.39 -15.10
CA PHE A 168 4.36 -7.81 -15.11
C PHE A 168 3.71 -8.25 -16.41
N LEU A 169 2.92 -7.38 -17.03
CA LEU A 169 2.40 -7.65 -18.37
C LEU A 169 3.56 -7.83 -19.36
N LEU A 170 4.55 -6.93 -19.30
CA LEU A 170 5.75 -7.02 -20.18
C LEU A 170 6.61 -8.26 -19.86
N ALA A 171 6.71 -8.66 -18.60
CA ALA A 171 7.43 -9.86 -18.19
C ALA A 171 6.67 -11.16 -18.49
N GLY A 172 5.37 -11.07 -18.82
CA GLY A 172 4.52 -12.21 -19.13
C GLY A 172 4.12 -13.07 -17.93
N ILE A 173 4.14 -12.51 -16.72
CA ILE A 173 3.77 -13.21 -15.50
C ILE A 173 2.25 -13.40 -15.45
N SER A 174 1.80 -14.64 -15.20
CA SER A 174 0.38 -14.93 -15.05
C SER A 174 -0.21 -14.29 -13.78
N PRO A 175 -1.39 -13.62 -13.88
CA PRO A 175 -2.07 -13.06 -12.70
C PRO A 175 -2.55 -14.11 -11.71
N ASN A 176 -2.51 -15.39 -12.05
CA ASN A 176 -2.84 -16.48 -11.12
C ASN A 176 -1.94 -16.47 -9.87
N ILE A 177 -0.76 -15.86 -9.93
CA ILE A 177 0.09 -15.65 -8.75
C ILE A 177 -0.62 -14.81 -7.67
N PHE A 178 -1.55 -13.94 -8.03
CA PHE A 178 -2.27 -13.10 -7.06
C PHE A 178 -3.17 -13.89 -6.12
N ILE A 179 -3.53 -15.14 -6.46
CA ILE A 179 -4.26 -16.04 -5.55
C ILE A 179 -3.42 -16.28 -4.28
N VAL A 180 -2.10 -16.36 -4.41
CA VAL A 180 -1.19 -16.61 -3.28
C VAL A 180 -0.58 -15.31 -2.76
N ILE A 181 -0.08 -14.46 -3.66
CA ILE A 181 0.63 -13.22 -3.29
C ILE A 181 -0.33 -12.17 -2.76
N GLY A 182 -1.57 -12.10 -3.23
CA GLY A 182 -2.57 -11.11 -2.78
C GLY A 182 -2.84 -11.17 -1.26
N PRO A 183 -3.24 -12.32 -0.71
CA PRO A 183 -3.39 -12.48 0.74
C PRO A 183 -2.11 -12.15 1.52
N PHE A 184 -0.96 -12.60 1.05
CA PHE A 184 0.34 -12.28 1.67
C PHE A 184 0.58 -10.77 1.74
N THR A 185 0.39 -10.04 0.64
CA THR A 185 0.61 -8.58 0.62
C THR A 185 -0.37 -7.81 1.51
N ILE A 186 -1.64 -8.24 1.59
CA ILE A 186 -2.62 -7.63 2.50
C ILE A 186 -2.21 -7.85 3.96
N ILE A 187 -1.89 -9.08 4.34
CA ILE A 187 -1.51 -9.43 5.72
C ILE A 187 -0.23 -8.69 6.12
N THR A 188 0.79 -8.67 5.26
CA THR A 188 2.05 -7.97 5.54
C THR A 188 1.86 -6.46 5.62
N SER A 189 1.06 -5.86 4.73
CA SER A 189 0.74 -4.43 4.79
C SER A 189 0.03 -4.06 6.11
N CYS A 190 -0.95 -4.85 6.53
CA CYS A 190 -1.60 -4.65 7.82
C CYS A 190 -0.64 -4.85 8.99
N MET A 191 0.20 -5.89 8.94
CA MET A 191 1.17 -6.21 9.99
C MET A 191 2.17 -5.07 10.22
N VAL A 192 2.72 -4.48 9.17
CA VAL A 192 3.73 -3.43 9.32
C VAL A 192 3.14 -2.12 9.85
N HIS A 193 1.85 -1.88 9.66
CA HIS A 193 1.13 -0.76 10.26
C HIS A 193 0.60 -1.05 11.67
N ALA A 194 0.42 -2.32 12.04
CA ALA A 194 -0.13 -2.71 13.34
C ALA A 194 0.72 -2.19 14.50
N ASN A 195 0.07 -2.01 15.66
CA ASN A 195 0.74 -1.55 16.88
C ASN A 195 1.57 -2.68 17.52
N LEU A 196 2.65 -3.09 16.83
CA LEU A 196 3.53 -4.19 17.24
C LEU A 196 4.97 -3.70 17.41
N ASN A 197 5.64 -4.16 18.46
CA ASN A 197 7.06 -3.85 18.73
C ASN A 197 8.04 -4.83 18.07
N TRP A 198 7.61 -5.51 17.01
CA TRP A 198 8.43 -6.50 16.33
C TRP A 198 9.48 -5.85 15.44
N THR A 199 10.73 -6.25 15.66
CA THR A 199 11.90 -5.78 14.87
C THR A 199 12.45 -6.85 13.94
N PHE A 200 11.96 -8.09 14.03
CA PHE A 200 12.46 -9.29 13.36
C PHE A 200 13.94 -9.65 13.66
N GLY A 201 14.51 -9.09 14.74
CA GLY A 201 15.84 -9.47 15.22
C GLY A 201 16.93 -9.47 14.14
N PRO A 202 17.59 -10.61 13.85
CA PRO A 202 18.64 -10.70 12.82
C PRO A 202 18.15 -10.35 11.40
N LEU A 203 16.87 -10.59 11.09
CA LEU A 203 16.28 -10.33 9.77
C LEU A 203 15.90 -8.86 9.54
N ARG A 204 16.13 -7.97 10.52
CA ARG A 204 15.75 -6.56 10.48
C ARG A 204 16.28 -5.76 9.29
N HIS A 205 17.39 -6.20 8.69
CA HIS A 205 18.00 -5.55 7.53
C HIS A 205 17.58 -6.19 6.20
N VAL A 206 16.80 -7.28 6.27
CA VAL A 206 16.31 -8.00 5.09
C VAL A 206 14.81 -7.78 4.90
N LEU A 207 14.04 -7.90 5.98
CA LEU A 207 12.58 -7.82 5.95
C LEU A 207 12.06 -6.57 6.64
N VAL A 208 11.02 -5.99 6.08
CA VAL A 208 10.28 -4.88 6.69
C VAL A 208 9.50 -5.39 7.89
N SER A 209 9.80 -4.83 9.06
CA SER A 209 9.10 -5.15 10.32
C SER A 209 8.12 -4.03 10.71
N PRO A 210 7.17 -4.30 11.63
CA PRO A 210 6.32 -3.27 12.19
C PRO A 210 7.09 -2.05 12.71
N VAL A 211 8.12 -2.24 13.53
CA VAL A 211 8.94 -1.13 14.05
C VAL A 211 9.63 -0.36 12.92
N PHE A 212 10.16 -1.04 11.91
CA PHE A 212 10.78 -0.40 10.75
C PHE A 212 9.80 0.54 10.01
N HIS A 213 8.60 0.04 9.70
CA HIS A 213 7.59 0.82 8.98
C HIS A 213 6.94 1.91 9.86
N ARG A 214 6.80 1.66 11.16
CA ARG A 214 6.33 2.68 12.09
C ARG A 214 7.34 3.84 12.24
N TRP A 215 8.65 3.60 12.13
CA TRP A 215 9.65 4.67 11.97
C TRP A 215 9.45 5.47 10.68
N HIS A 216 9.03 4.83 9.58
CA HIS A 216 8.67 5.52 8.34
C HIS A 216 7.50 6.49 8.53
N HIS A 217 6.49 6.11 9.33
CA HIS A 217 5.36 6.97 9.69
C HIS A 217 5.65 7.97 10.82
N SER A 218 6.82 7.90 11.43
CA SER A 218 7.18 8.83 12.50
C SER A 218 7.29 10.26 11.97
N ARG A 219 6.72 11.19 12.72
CA ARG A 219 6.72 12.63 12.40
C ARG A 219 8.14 13.18 12.22
N ASP A 220 9.10 12.70 13.02
CA ASP A 220 10.48 13.19 13.05
C ASP A 220 11.37 12.59 11.97
N MET A 221 10.94 11.49 11.32
CA MET A 221 11.78 10.70 10.42
C MET A 221 11.17 10.48 9.03
N ALA A 222 10.26 11.34 8.60
CA ALA A 222 9.72 11.33 7.26
C ALA A 222 10.84 11.37 6.21
N GLY A 223 10.86 10.42 5.29
CA GLY A 223 11.89 10.37 4.24
C GLY A 223 12.92 9.25 4.42
N ARG A 224 12.61 8.24 5.23
CA ARG A 224 13.38 7.01 5.39
C ARG A 224 12.47 5.78 5.33
N ASN A 225 13.07 4.58 5.17
CA ASN A 225 12.36 3.30 5.26
C ASN A 225 11.24 3.14 4.21
N PHE A 226 11.58 3.26 2.93
CA PHE A 226 10.60 3.26 1.83
C PHE A 226 10.17 1.87 1.35
N ALA A 227 10.89 0.80 1.70
CA ALA A 227 10.55 -0.55 1.30
C ALA A 227 9.24 -1.04 1.95
N SER A 228 8.50 -1.90 1.24
CA SER A 228 7.23 -2.46 1.70
C SER A 228 7.38 -3.90 2.21
N THR A 229 8.31 -4.69 1.62
CA THR A 229 8.56 -6.09 1.99
C THR A 229 10.01 -6.32 2.36
N PHE A 230 10.96 -5.84 1.56
CA PHE A 230 12.38 -6.08 1.76
C PHE A 230 13.12 -4.82 2.22
N ALA A 231 13.38 -4.68 3.52
CA ALA A 231 14.17 -3.60 4.09
C ALA A 231 15.58 -3.50 3.46
N LEU A 232 15.99 -4.56 2.76
CA LEU A 232 17.24 -4.63 2.02
C LEU A 232 17.42 -3.47 1.02
N TRP A 233 16.34 -3.00 0.39
CA TRP A 233 16.40 -1.84 -0.51
C TRP A 233 16.83 -0.58 0.22
N ASP A 234 16.28 -0.35 1.42
CA ASP A 234 16.69 0.81 2.24
C ASP A 234 18.13 0.70 2.73
N VAL A 235 18.61 -0.52 3.00
CA VAL A 235 20.02 -0.75 3.35
C VAL A 235 20.93 -0.44 2.15
N ILE A 236 20.60 -0.98 0.95
CA ILE A 236 21.39 -0.78 -0.26
C ILE A 236 21.43 0.69 -0.68
N PHE A 237 20.31 1.40 -0.59
CA PHE A 237 20.20 2.79 -1.05
C PHE A 237 20.34 3.83 0.06
N GLY A 238 20.78 3.42 1.27
CA GLY A 238 21.16 4.33 2.36
C GLY A 238 20.00 5.06 3.03
N THR A 239 18.77 4.50 2.94
CA THR A 239 17.57 5.07 3.55
C THR A 239 17.06 4.31 4.78
N TYR A 240 17.77 3.26 5.18
CA TYR A 240 17.42 2.47 6.36
C TYR A 240 17.59 3.26 7.66
N TYR A 241 16.56 3.22 8.51
CA TYR A 241 16.59 3.81 9.86
C TYR A 241 15.77 2.98 10.84
N MET A 242 16.41 2.34 11.78
CA MET A 242 15.77 1.63 12.89
C MET A 242 16.76 1.52 14.05
N PRO A 243 16.85 2.54 14.92
CA PRO A 243 17.80 2.56 16.04
C PRO A 243 17.49 1.44 17.03
N LYS A 244 18.55 0.85 17.60
CA LYS A 244 18.41 -0.22 18.58
C LYS A 244 17.81 0.30 19.89
N GLY A 245 16.80 -0.41 20.40
CA GLY A 245 16.19 -0.11 21.70
C GLY A 245 15.29 1.13 21.71
N ALA A 246 15.07 1.79 20.57
CA ALA A 246 14.15 2.90 20.46
C ALA A 246 12.91 2.51 19.64
N LEU A 247 11.76 3.05 20.03
CA LEU A 247 10.48 2.89 19.34
C LEU A 247 9.97 4.27 18.92
N PRO A 248 9.30 4.38 17.76
CA PRO A 248 8.69 5.65 17.36
C PRO A 248 7.48 5.96 18.25
N GLU A 249 7.35 7.22 18.67
CA GLU A 249 6.31 7.64 19.61
C GLU A 249 5.28 8.59 18.99
N GLN A 250 5.69 9.39 18.01
CA GLN A 250 4.86 10.42 17.39
C GLN A 250 4.68 10.13 15.90
N TYR A 251 3.43 10.14 15.47
CA TYR A 251 3.02 9.89 14.09
C TYR A 251 2.22 11.06 13.53
N GLY A 252 1.96 11.00 12.25
CA GLY A 252 1.19 12.01 11.54
C GLY A 252 2.08 13.01 10.82
N ILE A 253 1.43 14.03 10.27
CA ILE A 253 2.06 15.12 9.51
C ILE A 253 1.86 16.44 10.23
N ASP A 254 2.70 17.43 9.91
CA ASP A 254 2.59 18.82 10.41
C ASP A 254 1.56 19.64 9.60
N ASP A 255 0.44 19.04 9.28
CA ASP A 255 -0.65 19.69 8.57
C ASP A 255 -1.95 19.54 9.37
N ASP A 256 -2.23 20.50 10.22
CA ASP A 256 -3.48 20.54 10.99
C ASP A 256 -4.71 20.84 10.12
N ALA A 257 -4.50 21.24 8.85
CA ALA A 257 -5.56 21.48 7.87
C ALA A 257 -6.00 20.20 7.14
N MET A 258 -5.28 19.08 7.29
CA MET A 258 -5.68 17.80 6.70
C MET A 258 -7.05 17.39 7.23
N PRO A 259 -8.09 17.31 6.38
CA PRO A 259 -9.45 17.04 6.84
C PRO A 259 -9.62 15.59 7.30
N GLU A 260 -10.63 15.35 8.11
CA GLU A 260 -11.14 14.00 8.39
C GLU A 260 -12.11 13.56 7.28
N GLY A 261 -12.18 12.24 7.05
CA GLY A 261 -13.05 11.66 6.04
C GLY A 261 -12.37 11.39 4.70
N MET A 262 -12.62 10.22 4.14
CA MET A 262 -11.99 9.73 2.92
C MET A 262 -12.16 10.70 1.73
N TRP A 263 -13.38 11.15 1.47
CA TRP A 263 -13.66 12.07 0.34
C TRP A 263 -12.97 13.41 0.51
N ALA A 264 -13.02 13.98 1.72
CA ALA A 264 -12.37 15.25 2.01
C ALA A 264 -10.84 15.13 1.83
N GLN A 265 -10.23 14.06 2.29
CA GLN A 265 -8.81 13.78 2.10
C GLN A 265 -8.45 13.57 0.62
N THR A 266 -9.29 12.88 -0.14
CA THR A 266 -9.06 12.67 -1.58
C THR A 266 -9.10 13.98 -2.38
N ILE A 267 -9.95 14.92 -2.00
CA ILE A 267 -10.06 16.22 -2.69
C ILE A 267 -9.00 17.21 -2.21
N TYR A 268 -8.56 17.10 -0.96
CA TYR A 268 -7.66 18.06 -0.30
C TYR A 268 -6.40 18.38 -1.09
N PRO A 269 -5.63 17.41 -1.62
CA PRO A 269 -4.42 17.70 -2.40
C PRO A 269 -4.68 18.46 -3.72
N LEU A 270 -5.91 18.44 -4.22
CA LEU A 270 -6.29 19.09 -5.46
C LEU A 270 -6.65 20.58 -5.27
N ILE A 271 -7.11 20.93 -4.07
CA ILE A 271 -7.52 22.31 -3.72
C ILE A 271 -6.44 23.07 -2.94
N GLN A 272 -5.46 22.38 -2.39
CA GLN A 272 -4.34 22.98 -1.68
C GLN A 272 -3.43 23.74 -2.66
N ARG A 273 -3.17 25.03 -2.39
CA ARG A 273 -2.20 25.81 -3.16
C ARG A 273 -0.77 25.37 -2.79
N GLU A 274 0.16 25.48 -3.73
CA GLU A 274 1.56 25.03 -3.57
C GLU A 274 2.32 25.68 -2.41
N ASP A 275 1.88 26.86 -1.99
CA ASP A 275 2.47 27.67 -0.92
C ASP A 275 2.23 27.09 0.49
N GLY A 276 1.33 26.14 0.66
CA GLY A 276 0.94 25.52 1.93
C GLY A 276 1.12 24.00 1.98
N ALA A 277 1.83 23.39 1.03
CA ALA A 277 2.04 21.95 1.07
C ALA A 277 2.88 21.54 2.28
N PRO A 278 2.39 20.63 3.15
CA PRO A 278 3.19 20.12 4.27
C PRO A 278 4.47 19.51 3.72
N ARG A 279 5.61 20.00 4.14
CA ARG A 279 6.90 19.45 3.75
C ARG A 279 7.21 18.28 4.68
N PRO A 280 7.69 17.13 4.16
CA PRO A 280 8.32 16.15 5.04
C PRO A 280 9.47 16.86 5.75
N ALA A 281 9.60 16.66 7.05
CA ALA A 281 10.74 17.17 7.81
C ALA A 281 12.02 16.56 7.22
N VAL A 282 12.64 17.27 6.28
CA VAL A 282 13.94 16.90 5.73
C VAL A 282 14.97 17.42 6.71
N GLN A 283 15.37 16.58 7.66
CA GLN A 283 16.62 16.80 8.31
C GLN A 283 17.74 16.52 7.30
N SER A 284 18.47 17.57 6.93
CA SER A 284 19.72 17.45 6.21
C SER A 284 20.61 16.42 6.93
N ALA A 285 20.96 15.34 6.23
CA ALA A 285 22.00 14.44 6.69
C ALA A 285 23.30 15.27 6.77
N ALA A 286 23.77 15.54 7.98
CA ALA A 286 25.13 15.90 8.26
C ALA A 286 25.95 14.61 8.40
#